data_be66661a874da2ac37c5970fb40cfe7d
#
_entry.id   be66661a874da2ac37c5970fb40cfe7d
#
_cell.length_a   1.000
_cell.length_b   1.000
_cell.length_c   1.000
_cell.angle_alpha   90.00
_cell.angle_beta   90.00
_cell.angle_gamma   90.00
#
_symmetry.space_group_name_H-M   'P 1'
#
loop_
_entity.id
_entity.type
_entity.pdbx_description
1 polymer ?
#
loop_
_entity_poly.entity_id
_entity_poly.type
_entity_poly.pdbx_seq_one_letter_code
_entity_poly.pdbx_strand_id
1 'polypeptide(L)'
;SVTPRFLMTPIVIVVGMLSHLAPDSGYMIIIPIAAYLFYASGKHPLAGVAASFAGIAGAFAANYTPSAIDPVIQGFTQMAAQLIDPSYEVNVLCNYFFAFAATFPIILVCWWVTEHVTEPWCRKACPLDADIDASEDAMKPITPQENRSFAVASCVLIFLLVGLFALIPENSLFRDPAGNIASFKAPVMQSIVAIIFLLCAIPGIVYGIMSGTFRSSKDFTHSMEEITHTLVQLIVFYFFAAQFMYAFGASNLGALIAIAGAEFLKSLALPPQITVFGIIVFVAILNLLITSASAKWSILAPIFVPMLMSVGIAPELTQVAFRISDSAVNVCTPMFAFYPLIIIYCQKYYKKTGVGTLSSLMLPYTIALLVTLTVLLYVFWFLGIPLGFQGAYIYPRPM
;
A
#
# COMPACT_ATOMS: atom_id res chain seq x y z
N SER A 1 -0.45 12.01 28.70
CA SER A 1 -0.04 12.11 27.30
C SER A 1 0.03 13.56 26.87
N VAL A 2 1.09 13.92 26.16
CA VAL A 2 1.37 15.32 25.73
C VAL A 2 0.59 15.67 24.45
N THR A 3 0.00 14.69 23.79
CA THR A 3 -0.65 14.86 22.48
C THR A 3 -2.05 15.48 22.62
N PRO A 4 -2.33 16.63 21.98
CA PRO A 4 -3.67 17.22 21.94
C PRO A 4 -4.67 16.24 21.33
N ARG A 5 -5.90 16.18 21.85
CA ARG A 5 -6.95 15.25 21.42
C ARG A 5 -7.27 15.32 19.92
N PHE A 6 -7.18 16.50 19.31
CA PHE A 6 -7.50 16.71 17.90
C PHE A 6 -6.41 16.14 16.97
N LEU A 7 -5.15 16.04 17.41
CA LEU A 7 -4.05 15.47 16.63
C LEU A 7 -3.95 13.94 16.72
N MET A 8 -4.69 13.32 17.61
CA MET A 8 -4.61 11.88 17.83
C MET A 8 -5.01 11.09 16.60
N THR A 9 -6.12 11.45 15.96
CA THR A 9 -6.62 10.79 14.75
C THR A 9 -5.64 10.88 13.58
N PRO A 10 -5.14 12.08 13.18
CA PRO A 10 -4.16 12.14 12.09
C PRO A 10 -2.85 11.42 12.43
N ILE A 11 -2.39 11.45 13.67
CA ILE A 11 -1.19 10.69 14.08
C ILE A 11 -1.39 9.20 13.91
N VAL A 12 -2.52 8.65 14.32
CA VAL A 12 -2.84 7.22 14.16
C VAL A 12 -2.88 6.84 12.67
N ILE A 13 -3.46 7.68 11.82
CA ILE A 13 -3.49 7.45 10.37
C ILE A 13 -2.07 7.46 9.79
N VAL A 14 -1.27 8.46 10.13
CA VAL A 14 0.14 8.58 9.67
C VAL A 14 0.96 7.37 10.11
N VAL A 15 0.84 6.94 11.37
CA VAL A 15 1.54 5.75 11.88
C VAL A 15 1.08 4.49 11.15
N GLY A 16 -0.25 4.38 10.85
CA GLY A 16 -0.79 3.33 10.02
C GLY A 16 -0.14 3.30 8.62
N MET A 17 0.00 4.45 7.97
CA MET A 17 0.66 4.56 6.66
C MET A 17 2.16 4.23 6.72
N LEU A 18 2.85 4.60 7.77
CA LEU A 18 4.27 4.25 7.96
C LEU A 18 4.49 2.74 8.10
N SER A 19 3.48 1.99 8.53
CA SER A 19 3.56 0.52 8.63
C SER A 19 3.60 -0.20 7.28
N HIS A 20 3.44 0.48 6.13
CA HIS A 20 3.54 -0.15 4.81
C HIS A 20 4.91 -0.76 4.49
N LEU A 21 5.93 -0.47 5.28
CA LEU A 21 7.20 -1.20 5.25
C LEU A 21 7.07 -2.63 5.80
N ALA A 22 6.15 -2.85 6.75
CA ALA A 22 5.83 -4.15 7.36
C ALA A 22 4.31 -4.20 7.68
N PRO A 23 3.44 -4.29 6.65
CA PRO A 23 2.00 -4.09 6.81
C PRO A 23 1.35 -5.11 7.76
N ASP A 24 1.77 -6.37 7.71
CA ASP A 24 1.20 -7.42 8.56
C ASP A 24 1.39 -7.13 10.06
N SER A 25 2.57 -6.63 10.45
CA SER A 25 2.84 -6.16 11.81
C SER A 25 1.97 -4.95 12.20
N GLY A 26 1.66 -4.09 11.22
CA GLY A 26 0.79 -2.93 11.41
C GLY A 26 -0.60 -3.32 11.90
N TYR A 27 -1.22 -4.36 11.29
CA TYR A 27 -2.54 -4.84 11.72
C TYR A 27 -2.53 -5.39 13.14
N MET A 28 -1.46 -6.06 13.54
CA MET A 28 -1.36 -6.70 14.85
C MET A 28 -1.05 -5.70 15.97
N ILE A 29 -0.26 -4.66 15.69
CA ILE A 29 0.28 -3.77 16.71
C ILE A 29 -0.46 -2.43 16.75
N ILE A 30 -0.64 -1.78 15.58
CA ILE A 30 -1.14 -0.40 15.55
C ILE A 30 -2.63 -0.34 15.84
N ILE A 31 -3.42 -1.31 15.36
CA ILE A 31 -4.88 -1.29 15.55
C ILE A 31 -5.29 -1.38 17.03
N PRO A 32 -4.81 -2.35 17.83
CA PRO A 32 -5.15 -2.39 19.24
C PRO A 32 -4.62 -1.17 20.01
N ILE A 33 -3.43 -0.69 19.68
CA ILE A 33 -2.88 0.54 20.30
C ILE A 33 -3.76 1.75 19.98
N ALA A 34 -4.22 1.89 18.74
CA ALA A 34 -5.10 2.98 18.33
C ALA A 34 -6.44 2.93 19.06
N ALA A 35 -7.02 1.73 19.21
CA ALA A 35 -8.24 1.53 20.00
C ALA A 35 -8.06 1.98 21.45
N TYR A 36 -6.97 1.53 22.09
CA TYR A 36 -6.64 1.93 23.46
C TYR A 36 -6.40 3.44 23.60
N LEU A 37 -5.66 4.05 22.68
CA LEU A 37 -5.40 5.50 22.70
C LEU A 37 -6.68 6.31 22.60
N PHE A 38 -7.62 5.90 21.75
CA PHE A 38 -8.93 6.54 21.63
C PHE A 38 -9.73 6.37 22.92
N TYR A 39 -9.80 5.17 23.47
CA TYR A 39 -10.47 4.88 24.74
C TYR A 39 -9.89 5.75 25.87
N ALA A 40 -8.58 5.76 26.06
CA ALA A 40 -7.90 6.54 27.10
C ALA A 40 -8.08 8.07 26.94
N SER A 41 -8.36 8.53 25.71
CA SER A 41 -8.61 9.95 25.43
C SER A 41 -10.08 10.36 25.56
N GLY A 42 -10.99 9.42 25.86
CA GLY A 42 -12.42 9.64 25.92
C GLY A 42 -13.11 9.69 24.54
N LYS A 43 -12.43 9.23 23.49
CA LYS A 43 -13.01 8.95 22.17
C LYS A 43 -13.46 7.48 22.10
N HIS A 44 -14.32 7.16 21.14
CA HIS A 44 -14.80 5.81 20.98
C HIS A 44 -13.69 4.89 20.40
N PRO A 45 -13.33 3.75 21.04
CA PRO A 45 -12.23 2.89 20.60
C PRO A 45 -12.43 2.31 19.21
N LEU A 46 -13.67 1.98 18.80
CA LEU A 46 -13.95 1.51 17.44
C LEU A 46 -13.61 2.56 16.36
N ALA A 47 -13.70 3.84 16.68
CA ALA A 47 -13.25 4.90 15.77
C ALA A 47 -11.71 4.91 15.63
N GLY A 48 -10.99 4.56 16.70
CA GLY A 48 -9.54 4.35 16.66
C GLY A 48 -9.15 3.14 15.80
N VAL A 49 -9.88 2.04 15.93
CA VAL A 49 -9.74 0.86 15.05
C VAL A 49 -9.94 1.26 13.58
N ALA A 50 -11.04 1.96 13.28
CA ALA A 50 -11.36 2.36 11.92
C ALA A 50 -10.32 3.31 11.32
N ALA A 51 -9.86 4.30 12.08
CA ALA A 51 -8.85 5.26 11.63
C ALA A 51 -7.50 4.58 11.34
N SER A 52 -7.04 3.69 12.22
CA SER A 52 -5.81 2.92 12.01
C SER A 52 -5.92 1.95 10.85
N PHE A 53 -7.04 1.23 10.75
CA PHE A 53 -7.29 0.31 9.63
C PHE A 53 -7.36 1.05 8.28
N ALA A 54 -8.01 2.21 8.23
CA ALA A 54 -7.98 3.06 7.05
C ALA A 54 -6.57 3.55 6.69
N GLY A 55 -5.74 3.87 7.69
CA GLY A 55 -4.33 4.24 7.49
C GLY A 55 -3.46 3.08 6.97
N ILE A 56 -3.70 1.85 7.42
CA ILE A 56 -2.91 0.68 7.02
C ILE A 56 -3.41 0.11 5.69
N ALA A 57 -4.67 -0.27 5.56
CA ALA A 57 -5.19 -0.92 4.37
C ALA A 57 -5.73 0.07 3.33
N GLY A 58 -6.42 1.12 3.77
CA GLY A 58 -7.03 2.11 2.88
C GLY A 58 -6.02 3.04 2.21
N ALA A 59 -4.86 3.21 2.79
CA ALA A 59 -3.78 4.01 2.21
C ALA A 59 -2.75 3.19 1.40
N PHE A 60 -3.08 1.98 0.99
CA PHE A 60 -2.19 1.09 0.22
C PHE A 60 -1.63 1.73 -1.07
N ALA A 61 -2.39 2.64 -1.72
CA ALA A 61 -1.94 3.43 -2.87
C ALA A 61 -1.13 4.69 -2.48
N ALA A 62 -0.91 4.95 -1.19
CA ALA A 62 -0.26 6.17 -0.70
C ALA A 62 0.88 5.82 0.25
N ASN A 63 2.09 6.18 -0.13
CA ASN A 63 3.29 5.83 0.60
C ASN A 63 4.28 7.00 0.65
N TYR A 64 4.86 7.26 1.83
CA TYR A 64 5.95 8.22 1.99
C TYR A 64 7.26 7.70 1.41
N THR A 65 7.45 6.39 1.46
CA THR A 65 8.64 5.68 0.97
C THR A 65 8.23 4.62 -0.03
N PRO A 66 9.12 4.18 -0.93
CA PRO A 66 8.87 3.00 -1.74
C PRO A 66 8.50 1.81 -0.86
N SER A 67 7.51 1.04 -1.27
CA SER A 67 7.00 -0.12 -0.53
C SER A 67 7.40 -1.44 -1.18
N ALA A 68 7.36 -2.53 -0.41
CA ALA A 68 7.68 -3.86 -0.93
C ALA A 68 6.72 -4.33 -2.04
N ILE A 69 5.51 -3.77 -2.11
CA ILE A 69 4.52 -4.12 -3.14
C ILE A 69 4.81 -3.44 -4.49
N ASP A 70 5.56 -2.34 -4.53
CA ASP A 70 5.83 -1.61 -5.76
C ASP A 70 6.55 -2.48 -6.81
N PRO A 71 7.67 -3.18 -6.50
CA PRO A 71 8.32 -4.07 -7.46
C PRO A 71 7.45 -5.28 -7.85
N VAL A 72 6.59 -5.75 -6.94
CA VAL A 72 5.70 -6.87 -7.19
C VAL A 72 4.64 -6.52 -8.25
N ILE A 73 3.95 -5.41 -8.07
CA ILE A 73 2.94 -4.94 -9.03
C ILE A 73 3.58 -4.53 -10.35
N GLN A 74 4.71 -3.83 -10.28
CA GLN A 74 5.47 -3.46 -11.47
C GLN A 74 5.88 -4.68 -12.30
N GLY A 75 6.34 -5.75 -11.67
CA GLY A 75 6.74 -6.97 -12.38
C GLY A 75 5.63 -7.57 -13.23
N PHE A 76 4.39 -7.63 -12.72
CA PHE A 76 3.23 -8.07 -13.51
C PHE A 76 2.87 -7.07 -14.59
N THR A 77 2.94 -5.78 -14.32
CA THR A 77 2.70 -4.72 -15.32
C THR A 77 3.73 -4.79 -16.44
N GLN A 78 5.01 -4.99 -16.12
CA GLN A 78 6.11 -5.15 -17.07
C GLN A 78 5.87 -6.34 -18.01
N MET A 79 5.59 -7.52 -17.44
CA MET A 79 5.32 -8.72 -18.23
C MET A 79 4.10 -8.54 -19.15
N ALA A 80 3.07 -7.88 -18.64
CA ALA A 80 1.85 -7.62 -19.41
C ALA A 80 2.09 -6.60 -20.55
N ALA A 81 2.85 -5.55 -20.31
CA ALA A 81 3.20 -4.56 -21.33
C ALA A 81 4.01 -5.18 -22.47
N GLN A 82 4.92 -6.09 -22.13
CA GLN A 82 5.77 -6.78 -23.09
C GLN A 82 5.02 -7.77 -23.99
N LEU A 83 3.76 -8.09 -23.71
CA LEU A 83 2.91 -8.84 -24.64
C LEU A 83 2.58 -8.05 -25.92
N ILE A 84 2.60 -6.71 -25.85
CA ILE A 84 2.34 -5.81 -26.98
C ILE A 84 3.65 -5.21 -27.51
N ASP A 85 4.51 -4.76 -26.60
CA ASP A 85 5.79 -4.10 -26.92
C ASP A 85 6.93 -4.74 -26.11
N PRO A 86 7.67 -5.70 -26.69
CA PRO A 86 8.76 -6.38 -25.99
C PRO A 86 9.88 -5.44 -25.50
N SER A 87 9.96 -4.22 -26.06
CA SER A 87 10.95 -3.22 -25.69
C SER A 87 10.48 -2.28 -24.57
N TYR A 88 9.19 -2.35 -24.19
CA TYR A 88 8.63 -1.44 -23.19
C TYR A 88 9.16 -1.75 -21.79
N GLU A 89 9.62 -0.70 -21.12
CA GLU A 89 10.18 -0.78 -19.77
C GLU A 89 9.33 0.03 -18.80
N VAL A 90 8.80 -0.63 -17.78
CA VAL A 90 8.04 -0.02 -16.68
C VAL A 90 8.97 0.19 -15.50
N ASN A 91 9.12 1.42 -15.02
CA ASN A 91 9.94 1.71 -13.86
C ASN A 91 9.27 1.18 -12.57
N VAL A 92 10.05 0.65 -11.63
CA VAL A 92 9.53 0.17 -10.33
C VAL A 92 8.81 1.27 -9.57
N LEU A 93 9.27 2.51 -9.68
CA LEU A 93 8.73 3.69 -9.04
C LEU A 93 7.85 4.53 -9.98
N CYS A 94 7.25 3.94 -11.00
CA CYS A 94 6.43 4.64 -12.00
C CYS A 94 5.19 5.34 -11.42
N ASN A 95 4.76 4.97 -10.22
CA ASN A 95 3.61 5.59 -9.54
C ASN A 95 3.99 6.32 -8.23
N TYR A 96 5.29 6.50 -7.96
CA TYR A 96 5.75 6.99 -6.66
C TYR A 96 5.31 8.44 -6.36
N PHE A 97 5.30 9.34 -7.34
CA PHE A 97 4.90 10.74 -7.10
C PHE A 97 3.42 10.85 -6.78
N PHE A 98 2.60 10.05 -7.46
CA PHE A 98 1.18 9.92 -7.13
C PHE A 98 0.99 9.36 -5.73
N ALA A 99 1.68 8.27 -5.38
CA ALA A 99 1.59 7.63 -4.07
C ALA A 99 2.02 8.58 -2.94
N PHE A 100 3.10 9.34 -3.13
CA PHE A 100 3.54 10.33 -2.16
C PHE A 100 2.53 11.47 -2.00
N ALA A 101 2.06 12.05 -3.10
CA ALA A 101 1.08 13.13 -3.07
C ALA A 101 -0.25 12.68 -2.46
N ALA A 102 -0.67 11.43 -2.67
CA ALA A 102 -1.90 10.87 -2.12
C ALA A 102 -1.91 10.80 -0.59
N THR A 103 -0.75 10.77 0.06
CA THR A 103 -0.67 10.70 1.53
C THR A 103 -1.38 11.88 2.20
N PHE A 104 -1.23 13.07 1.67
CA PHE A 104 -1.78 14.29 2.27
C PHE A 104 -3.33 14.32 2.25
N PRO A 105 -3.99 14.20 1.10
CA PRO A 105 -5.45 14.21 1.06
C PRO A 105 -6.07 13.00 1.77
N ILE A 106 -5.43 11.84 1.78
CA ILE A 106 -5.91 10.67 2.53
C ILE A 106 -5.93 10.95 4.03
N ILE A 107 -4.87 11.53 4.60
CA ILE A 107 -4.84 11.89 6.02
C ILE A 107 -5.99 12.83 6.35
N LEU A 108 -6.17 13.88 5.56
CA LEU A 108 -7.21 14.87 5.79
C LEU A 108 -8.61 14.26 5.69
N VAL A 109 -8.86 13.47 4.66
CA VAL A 109 -10.18 12.87 4.42
C VAL A 109 -10.48 11.77 5.46
N CYS A 110 -9.54 10.90 5.78
CA CYS A 110 -9.73 9.88 6.83
C CYS A 110 -9.90 10.54 8.20
N TRP A 111 -9.17 11.61 8.49
CA TRP A 111 -9.37 12.39 9.72
C TRP A 111 -10.77 12.97 9.78
N TRP A 112 -11.22 13.64 8.70
CA TRP A 112 -12.56 14.21 8.63
C TRP A 112 -13.66 13.15 8.79
N VAL A 113 -13.54 12.01 8.09
CA VAL A 113 -14.48 10.88 8.21
C VAL A 113 -14.51 10.34 9.64
N THR A 114 -13.34 10.19 10.27
CA THR A 114 -13.27 9.70 11.65
C THR A 114 -14.00 10.60 12.61
N GLU A 115 -13.73 11.91 12.56
CA GLU A 115 -14.28 12.86 13.55
C GLU A 115 -15.77 13.17 13.33
N HIS A 116 -16.23 13.26 12.06
CA HIS A 116 -17.58 13.74 11.75
C HIS A 116 -18.56 12.63 11.40
N VAL A 117 -18.10 11.46 10.97
CA VAL A 117 -18.98 10.35 10.58
C VAL A 117 -18.83 9.19 11.54
N THR A 118 -17.61 8.67 11.69
CA THR A 118 -17.36 7.40 12.39
C THR A 118 -17.52 7.53 13.90
N GLU A 119 -16.88 8.52 14.52
CA GLU A 119 -16.94 8.72 15.97
C GLU A 119 -18.38 9.01 16.46
N PRO A 120 -19.16 9.91 15.83
CA PRO A 120 -20.56 10.13 16.21
C PRO A 120 -21.44 8.91 15.98
N TRP A 121 -21.19 8.13 14.91
CA TRP A 121 -21.93 6.90 14.64
C TRP A 121 -21.63 5.82 15.69
N CYS A 122 -20.35 5.63 16.04
CA CYS A 122 -19.95 4.66 17.05
C CYS A 122 -20.60 4.96 18.41
N ARG A 123 -20.62 6.21 18.84
CA ARG A 123 -21.26 6.62 20.10
C ARG A 123 -22.75 6.28 20.17
N LYS A 124 -23.44 6.30 19.02
CA LYS A 124 -24.89 6.01 18.95
C LYS A 124 -25.19 4.53 18.74
N ALA A 125 -24.45 3.88 17.85
CA ALA A 125 -24.75 2.53 17.36
C ALA A 125 -24.02 1.42 18.11
N CYS A 126 -22.88 1.71 18.74
CA CYS A 126 -22.00 0.74 19.39
C CYS A 126 -21.68 1.18 20.83
N PRO A 127 -22.64 1.13 21.76
CA PRO A 127 -22.39 1.51 23.15
C PRO A 127 -21.30 0.64 23.74
N LEU A 128 -20.39 1.24 24.52
CA LEU A 128 -19.31 0.50 25.19
C LEU A 128 -19.89 -0.48 26.20
N ASP A 129 -19.35 -1.68 26.23
CA ASP A 129 -19.70 -2.67 27.24
C ASP A 129 -19.20 -2.25 28.63
N ALA A 130 -19.92 -2.65 29.69
CA ALA A 130 -19.59 -2.25 31.07
C ALA A 130 -18.30 -2.91 31.60
N ASP A 131 -17.93 -4.07 31.07
CA ASP A 131 -16.81 -4.91 31.54
C ASP A 131 -15.59 -4.80 30.60
N ILE A 132 -15.18 -3.57 30.25
CA ILE A 132 -14.00 -3.39 29.39
C ILE A 132 -12.73 -3.56 30.22
N ASP A 133 -11.97 -4.61 29.95
CA ASP A 133 -10.59 -4.74 30.43
C ASP A 133 -9.60 -4.20 29.39
N ALA A 134 -9.35 -2.90 29.46
CA ALA A 134 -8.37 -2.23 28.62
C ALA A 134 -6.95 -2.29 29.20
N SER A 135 -6.73 -2.95 30.33
CA SER A 135 -5.43 -2.99 31.01
C SER A 135 -4.39 -3.82 30.25
N GLU A 136 -4.81 -4.84 29.51
CA GLU A 136 -3.92 -5.66 28.69
C GLU A 136 -3.33 -4.89 27.48
N ASP A 137 -4.07 -3.92 26.94
CA ASP A 137 -3.63 -3.10 25.80
C ASP A 137 -2.87 -1.85 26.30
N ALA A 138 -2.73 -1.65 27.61
CA ALA A 138 -1.98 -0.53 28.18
C ALA A 138 -0.50 -0.64 27.78
N MET A 139 -0.02 0.36 27.06
CA MET A 139 1.38 0.43 26.64
C MET A 139 2.28 0.40 27.87
N LYS A 140 3.16 -0.58 27.96
CA LYS A 140 4.23 -0.57 28.96
C LYS A 140 5.08 0.69 28.75
N PRO A 141 5.49 1.36 29.82
CA PRO A 141 6.38 2.53 29.69
C PRO A 141 7.67 2.11 28.97
N ILE A 142 8.06 2.91 27.99
CA ILE A 142 9.30 2.69 27.24
C ILE A 142 10.48 2.75 28.20
N THR A 143 11.29 1.73 28.20
CA THR A 143 12.49 1.69 29.04
C THR A 143 13.56 2.66 28.52
N PRO A 144 14.43 3.21 29.36
CA PRO A 144 15.53 4.05 28.93
C PRO A 144 16.45 3.34 27.90
N GLN A 145 16.59 2.02 28.01
CA GLN A 145 17.36 1.20 27.07
C GLN A 145 16.70 1.17 25.69
N GLU A 146 15.39 0.93 25.61
CA GLU A 146 14.64 0.93 24.34
C GLU A 146 14.71 2.30 23.65
N ASN A 147 14.55 3.38 24.42
CA ASN A 147 14.63 4.74 23.87
C ASN A 147 16.03 5.04 23.30
N ARG A 148 17.11 4.63 24.02
CA ARG A 148 18.48 4.76 23.52
C ARG A 148 18.71 3.90 22.28
N SER A 149 18.22 2.66 22.26
CA SER A 149 18.33 1.75 21.12
C SER A 149 17.64 2.33 19.89
N PHE A 150 16.44 2.89 20.07
CA PHE A 150 15.70 3.55 18.99
C PHE A 150 16.44 4.79 18.47
N ALA A 151 16.99 5.63 19.34
CA ALA A 151 17.75 6.81 18.93
C ALA A 151 18.99 6.43 18.10
N VAL A 152 19.75 5.41 18.52
CA VAL A 152 20.93 4.95 17.77
C VAL A 152 20.53 4.32 16.44
N ALA A 153 19.50 3.48 16.41
CA ALA A 153 19.01 2.90 15.16
C ALA A 153 18.55 3.98 14.17
N SER A 154 17.87 5.03 14.67
CA SER A 154 17.46 6.18 13.87
C SER A 154 18.66 6.96 13.31
N CYS A 155 19.73 7.16 14.12
CA CYS A 155 20.97 7.79 13.66
C CYS A 155 21.65 6.95 12.57
N VAL A 156 21.65 5.62 12.70
CA VAL A 156 22.18 4.71 11.68
C VAL A 156 21.37 4.81 10.39
N LEU A 157 20.04 4.84 10.48
CA LEU A 157 19.20 5.04 9.31
C LEU A 157 19.49 6.35 8.58
N ILE A 158 19.59 7.45 9.34
CA ILE A 158 19.94 8.77 8.78
C ILE A 158 21.33 8.72 8.12
N PHE A 159 22.31 8.10 8.76
CA PHE A 159 23.64 7.94 8.19
C PHE A 159 23.62 7.15 6.88
N LEU A 160 22.87 6.06 6.81
CA LEU A 160 22.71 5.26 5.59
C LEU A 160 22.02 6.04 4.48
N LEU A 161 20.98 6.82 4.80
CA LEU A 161 20.31 7.69 3.82
C LEU A 161 21.26 8.77 3.27
N VAL A 162 21.99 9.46 4.16
CA VAL A 162 23.01 10.45 3.75
C VAL A 162 24.10 9.77 2.91
N GLY A 163 24.56 8.59 3.30
CA GLY A 163 25.53 7.80 2.54
C GLY A 163 25.01 7.44 1.14
N LEU A 164 23.75 7.02 1.04
CA LEU A 164 23.13 6.71 -0.25
C LEU A 164 23.08 7.95 -1.16
N PHE A 165 22.66 9.11 -0.63
CA PHE A 165 22.67 10.37 -1.39
C PHE A 165 24.09 10.78 -1.79
N ALA A 166 25.09 10.56 -0.95
CA ALA A 166 26.49 10.85 -1.27
C ALA A 166 27.08 9.91 -2.33
N LEU A 167 26.50 8.75 -2.54
CA LEU A 167 26.91 7.78 -3.56
C LEU A 167 26.28 8.04 -4.95
N ILE A 168 25.44 9.06 -5.11
CA ILE A 168 24.71 9.37 -6.36
C ILE A 168 25.16 10.73 -6.98
N PRO A 169 26.46 11.10 -7.03
CA PRO A 169 26.90 12.29 -7.78
C PRO A 169 26.76 12.09 -9.30
N GLU A 170 27.05 13.14 -10.07
CA GLU A 170 26.85 13.12 -11.53
C GLU A 170 27.60 12.00 -12.28
N ASN A 171 28.74 11.54 -11.77
CA ASN A 171 29.57 10.47 -12.36
C ASN A 171 29.46 9.14 -11.61
N SER A 172 28.36 8.88 -10.92
CA SER A 172 28.18 7.66 -10.10
C SER A 172 27.92 6.43 -10.96
N LEU A 173 28.45 5.29 -10.51
CA LEU A 173 28.11 3.96 -11.03
C LEU A 173 26.64 3.57 -10.85
N PHE A 174 25.88 4.31 -10.04
CA PHE A 174 24.46 4.09 -9.82
C PHE A 174 23.56 4.72 -10.90
N ARG A 175 24.12 5.48 -11.82
CA ARG A 175 23.43 6.09 -12.96
C ARG A 175 23.49 5.18 -14.19
N ASP A 176 22.53 5.36 -15.08
CA ASP A 176 22.59 4.73 -16.40
C ASP A 176 23.70 5.36 -17.29
N PRO A 177 24.02 4.76 -18.43
CA PRO A 177 25.04 5.31 -19.34
C PRO A 177 24.72 6.72 -19.87
N ALA A 178 23.46 7.15 -19.80
CA ALA A 178 23.03 8.51 -20.17
C ALA A 178 23.07 9.49 -18.99
N GLY A 179 23.52 9.06 -17.81
CA GLY A 179 23.62 9.88 -16.61
C GLY A 179 22.31 10.01 -15.80
N ASN A 180 21.25 9.27 -16.13
CA ASN A 180 19.99 9.32 -15.42
C ASN A 180 19.95 8.33 -14.24
N ILE A 181 19.45 8.77 -13.09
CA ILE A 181 19.17 7.91 -11.93
C ILE A 181 17.75 7.34 -11.95
N ALA A 182 16.86 8.00 -12.68
CA ALA A 182 15.42 7.71 -12.71
C ALA A 182 15.04 6.68 -13.78
N SER A 183 15.97 6.29 -14.65
CA SER A 183 15.76 5.31 -15.70
C SER A 183 15.65 3.90 -15.12
N PHE A 184 14.79 3.05 -15.69
CA PHE A 184 14.72 1.62 -15.35
C PHE A 184 16.09 0.93 -15.47
N LYS A 185 16.93 1.34 -16.44
CA LYS A 185 18.28 0.80 -16.67
C LYS A 185 19.33 1.29 -15.66
N ALA A 186 19.03 2.30 -14.86
CA ALA A 186 19.95 2.78 -13.84
C ALA A 186 20.18 1.68 -12.78
N PRO A 187 21.45 1.36 -12.45
CA PRO A 187 21.75 0.35 -11.43
C PRO A 187 21.07 0.62 -10.08
N VAL A 188 20.86 1.89 -9.68
CA VAL A 188 20.12 2.22 -8.47
C VAL A 188 18.67 1.75 -8.54
N MET A 189 18.00 1.88 -9.69
CA MET A 189 16.61 1.41 -9.85
C MET A 189 16.52 -0.12 -9.90
N GLN A 190 17.50 -0.77 -10.53
CA GLN A 190 17.57 -2.24 -10.53
C GLN A 190 17.90 -2.81 -9.15
N SER A 191 18.60 -2.06 -8.31
CA SER A 191 18.98 -2.45 -6.95
C SER A 191 18.01 -1.94 -5.87
N ILE A 192 16.89 -1.32 -6.24
CA ILE A 192 16.00 -0.63 -5.28
C ILE A 192 15.52 -1.55 -4.16
N VAL A 193 15.23 -2.82 -4.46
CA VAL A 193 14.77 -3.81 -3.48
C VAL A 193 15.87 -4.12 -2.46
N ALA A 194 17.11 -4.33 -2.95
CA ALA A 194 18.25 -4.56 -2.07
C ALA A 194 18.58 -3.34 -1.20
N ILE A 195 18.46 -2.14 -1.76
CA ILE A 195 18.66 -0.87 -1.04
C ILE A 195 17.62 -0.74 0.08
N ILE A 196 16.34 -0.94 -0.20
CA ILE A 196 15.27 -0.89 0.80
C ILE A 196 15.51 -1.93 1.90
N PHE A 197 15.88 -3.16 1.51
CA PHE A 197 16.22 -4.21 2.46
C PHE A 197 17.34 -3.79 3.41
N LEU A 198 18.44 -3.25 2.89
CA LEU A 198 19.57 -2.81 3.72
C LEU A 198 19.22 -1.63 4.62
N LEU A 199 18.43 -0.66 4.13
CA LEU A 199 17.95 0.49 4.89
C LEU A 199 17.04 0.09 6.06
N CYS A 200 16.34 -1.04 5.95
CA CYS A 200 15.50 -1.57 7.04
C CYS A 200 16.27 -2.55 7.94
N ALA A 201 17.03 -3.47 7.34
CA ALA A 201 17.72 -4.54 8.07
C ALA A 201 18.82 -4.02 8.99
N ILE A 202 19.66 -3.10 8.51
CA ILE A 202 20.80 -2.61 9.30
C ILE A 202 20.33 -1.86 10.58
N PRO A 203 19.43 -0.86 10.51
CA PRO A 203 18.91 -0.24 11.72
C PRO A 203 18.13 -1.23 12.60
N GLY A 204 17.40 -2.18 12.02
CA GLY A 204 16.67 -3.22 12.73
C GLY A 204 17.60 -4.13 13.54
N ILE A 205 18.72 -4.55 12.96
CA ILE A 205 19.75 -5.35 13.64
C ILE A 205 20.38 -4.53 14.78
N VAL A 206 20.73 -3.28 14.52
CA VAL A 206 21.30 -2.38 15.55
C VAL A 206 20.33 -2.21 16.72
N TYR A 207 19.05 -1.98 16.43
CA TYR A 207 18.01 -1.91 17.47
C TYR A 207 17.91 -3.23 18.24
N GLY A 208 17.82 -4.36 17.55
CA GLY A 208 17.68 -5.67 18.15
C GLY A 208 18.84 -6.06 19.07
N ILE A 209 20.08 -5.71 18.68
CA ILE A 209 21.27 -5.94 19.54
C ILE A 209 21.26 -5.02 20.77
N MET A 210 20.98 -3.74 20.59
CA MET A 210 21.02 -2.76 21.66
C MET A 210 19.86 -2.90 22.66
N SER A 211 18.68 -3.31 22.20
CA SER A 211 17.52 -3.60 23.06
C SER A 211 17.68 -4.92 23.82
N GLY A 212 18.62 -5.78 23.38
CA GLY A 212 18.83 -7.12 23.95
C GLY A 212 17.89 -8.18 23.40
N THR A 213 17.14 -7.86 22.33
CA THR A 213 16.29 -8.82 21.60
C THR A 213 17.13 -9.83 20.83
N PHE A 214 18.18 -9.35 20.16
CA PHE A 214 19.17 -10.21 19.50
C PHE A 214 20.40 -10.37 20.39
N ARG A 215 20.61 -11.59 20.90
CA ARG A 215 21.76 -11.94 21.74
C ARG A 215 22.78 -12.80 21.00
N SER A 216 22.35 -13.40 19.90
CA SER A 216 23.17 -14.27 19.04
C SER A 216 22.76 -14.13 17.57
N SER A 217 23.64 -14.60 16.67
CA SER A 217 23.29 -14.72 15.24
C SER A 217 22.09 -15.64 14.99
N LYS A 218 21.83 -16.59 15.89
CA LYS A 218 20.68 -17.49 15.79
C LYS A 218 19.36 -16.74 15.94
N ASP A 219 19.30 -15.74 16.84
CA ASP A 219 18.07 -14.95 17.06
C ASP A 219 17.72 -14.15 15.80
N PHE A 220 18.74 -13.59 15.14
CA PHE A 220 18.56 -12.92 13.86
C PHE A 220 18.05 -13.88 12.77
N THR A 221 18.70 -15.05 12.64
CA THR A 221 18.30 -16.07 11.65
C THR A 221 16.87 -16.53 11.90
N HIS A 222 16.52 -16.76 13.18
CA HIS A 222 15.15 -17.16 13.55
C HIS A 222 14.10 -16.10 13.19
N SER A 223 14.39 -14.82 13.45
CA SER A 223 13.49 -13.73 13.03
C SER A 223 13.31 -13.68 11.51
N MET A 224 14.38 -13.94 10.74
CA MET A 224 14.28 -14.02 9.27
C MET A 224 13.46 -15.25 8.82
N GLU A 225 13.59 -16.37 9.51
CA GLU A 225 12.81 -17.59 9.25
C GLU A 225 11.32 -17.34 9.51
N GLU A 226 10.95 -16.73 10.63
CA GLU A 226 9.57 -16.41 10.97
C GLU A 226 8.91 -15.53 9.89
N ILE A 227 9.60 -14.48 9.43
CA ILE A 227 9.09 -13.63 8.35
C ILE A 227 8.99 -14.42 7.04
N THR A 228 9.98 -15.26 6.73
CA THR A 228 9.97 -16.10 5.52
C THR A 228 8.79 -17.07 5.52
N HIS A 229 8.40 -17.62 6.68
CA HIS A 229 7.21 -18.46 6.79
C HIS A 229 5.94 -17.73 6.36
N THR A 230 5.79 -16.45 6.63
CA THR A 230 4.64 -15.66 6.15
C THR A 230 4.62 -15.50 4.63
N LEU A 231 5.79 -15.60 3.98
CA LEU A 231 5.95 -15.47 2.53
C LEU A 231 5.81 -16.80 1.78
N VAL A 232 5.77 -17.95 2.45
CA VAL A 232 5.70 -19.27 1.78
C VAL A 232 4.50 -19.35 0.85
N GLN A 233 3.32 -18.93 1.30
CA GLN A 233 2.12 -18.92 0.46
C GLN A 233 2.30 -18.03 -0.77
N LEU A 234 2.95 -16.87 -0.63
CA LEU A 234 3.23 -15.95 -1.72
C LEU A 234 4.21 -16.57 -2.74
N ILE A 235 5.25 -17.25 -2.28
CA ILE A 235 6.23 -17.93 -3.14
C ILE A 235 5.54 -19.02 -3.98
N VAL A 236 4.70 -19.86 -3.35
CA VAL A 236 3.92 -20.88 -4.05
C VAL A 236 2.96 -20.25 -5.06
N PHE A 237 2.30 -19.17 -4.68
CA PHE A 237 1.43 -18.41 -5.58
C PHE A 237 2.20 -17.88 -6.80
N TYR A 238 3.38 -17.28 -6.62
CA TYR A 238 4.19 -16.77 -7.72
C TYR A 238 4.65 -17.86 -8.67
N PHE A 239 4.92 -19.05 -8.18
CA PHE A 239 5.24 -20.19 -9.05
C PHE A 239 4.10 -20.45 -10.05
N PHE A 240 2.86 -20.54 -9.60
CA PHE A 240 1.71 -20.74 -10.48
C PHE A 240 1.38 -19.50 -11.33
N ALA A 241 1.51 -18.31 -10.77
CA ALA A 241 1.32 -17.05 -11.52
C ALA A 241 2.30 -16.94 -12.69
N ALA A 242 3.57 -17.32 -12.51
CA ALA A 242 4.57 -17.34 -13.59
C ALA A 242 4.21 -18.35 -14.69
N GLN A 243 3.72 -19.55 -14.33
CA GLN A 243 3.25 -20.53 -15.31
C GLN A 243 2.04 -20.00 -16.10
N PHE A 244 1.09 -19.38 -15.41
CA PHE A 244 -0.06 -18.73 -16.06
C PHE A 244 0.39 -17.64 -17.04
N MET A 245 1.26 -16.72 -16.61
CA MET A 245 1.74 -15.63 -17.45
C MET A 245 2.49 -16.15 -18.69
N TYR A 246 3.33 -17.18 -18.53
CA TYR A 246 4.02 -17.82 -19.65
C TYR A 246 3.04 -18.46 -20.63
N ALA A 247 2.12 -19.28 -20.14
CA ALA A 247 1.11 -19.94 -20.97
C ALA A 247 0.18 -18.94 -21.68
N PHE A 248 -0.21 -17.88 -20.99
CA PHE A 248 -1.05 -16.81 -21.51
C PHE A 248 -0.35 -16.03 -22.64
N GLY A 249 0.96 -15.75 -22.49
CA GLY A 249 1.77 -15.16 -23.56
C GLY A 249 1.99 -16.12 -24.72
N ALA A 250 2.43 -17.36 -24.46
CA ALA A 250 2.73 -18.36 -25.48
C ALA A 250 1.50 -18.80 -26.29
N SER A 251 0.30 -18.79 -25.70
CA SER A 251 -0.97 -19.12 -26.38
C SER A 251 -1.52 -17.99 -27.23
N ASN A 252 -0.93 -16.80 -27.22
CA ASN A 252 -1.47 -15.57 -27.83
C ASN A 252 -2.86 -15.16 -27.32
N LEU A 253 -3.36 -15.77 -26.23
CA LEU A 253 -4.66 -15.39 -25.64
C LEU A 253 -4.65 -13.94 -25.17
N GLY A 254 -3.52 -13.48 -24.61
CA GLY A 254 -3.36 -12.08 -24.21
C GLY A 254 -3.56 -11.12 -25.38
N ALA A 255 -2.95 -11.40 -26.54
CA ALA A 255 -3.10 -10.59 -27.75
C ALA A 255 -4.53 -10.63 -28.28
N LEU A 256 -5.18 -11.78 -28.29
CA LEU A 256 -6.58 -11.91 -28.73
C LEU A 256 -7.53 -11.13 -27.84
N ILE A 257 -7.40 -11.23 -26.52
CA ILE A 257 -8.22 -10.50 -25.57
C ILE A 257 -7.94 -8.99 -25.66
N ALA A 258 -6.67 -8.60 -25.85
CA ALA A 258 -6.32 -7.20 -26.04
C ALA A 258 -6.97 -6.60 -27.30
N ILE A 259 -6.93 -7.32 -28.42
CA ILE A 259 -7.57 -6.89 -29.69
C ILE A 259 -9.08 -6.80 -29.52
N ALA A 260 -9.74 -7.87 -29.05
CA ALA A 260 -11.18 -7.89 -28.85
C ALA A 260 -11.64 -6.83 -27.84
N GLY A 261 -10.92 -6.66 -26.74
CA GLY A 261 -11.18 -5.63 -25.73
C GLY A 261 -10.95 -4.22 -26.26
N ALA A 262 -9.91 -4.00 -27.07
CA ALA A 262 -9.65 -2.72 -27.72
C ALA A 262 -10.74 -2.37 -28.77
N GLU A 263 -11.19 -3.34 -29.55
CA GLU A 263 -12.30 -3.14 -30.47
C GLU A 263 -13.61 -2.78 -29.75
N PHE A 264 -13.88 -3.49 -28.63
CA PHE A 264 -15.01 -3.17 -27.76
C PHE A 264 -14.89 -1.75 -27.20
N LEU A 265 -13.74 -1.35 -26.63
CA LEU A 265 -13.52 0.00 -26.11
C LEU A 265 -13.64 1.06 -27.21
N LYS A 266 -13.11 0.80 -28.41
CA LYS A 266 -13.24 1.70 -29.57
C LYS A 266 -14.70 1.83 -30.02
N SER A 267 -15.48 0.74 -29.98
CA SER A 267 -16.91 0.76 -30.32
C SER A 267 -17.73 1.62 -29.35
N LEU A 268 -17.31 1.71 -28.08
CA LEU A 268 -17.93 2.59 -27.10
C LEU A 268 -17.59 4.08 -27.33
N ALA A 269 -16.55 4.37 -28.12
CA ALA A 269 -16.06 5.72 -28.42
C ALA A 269 -15.87 6.62 -27.16
N LEU A 270 -15.52 6.02 -26.04
CA LEU A 270 -15.35 6.73 -24.79
C LEU A 270 -13.98 7.42 -24.72
N PRO A 271 -13.91 8.63 -24.20
CA PRO A 271 -12.64 9.28 -23.88
C PRO A 271 -11.79 8.42 -22.92
N PRO A 272 -10.44 8.46 -22.99
CA PRO A 272 -9.56 7.70 -22.12
C PRO A 272 -9.85 7.91 -20.61
N GLN A 273 -10.27 9.10 -20.23
CA GLN A 273 -10.65 9.43 -18.86
C GLN A 273 -11.84 8.58 -18.38
N ILE A 274 -12.89 8.47 -19.18
CA ILE A 274 -14.08 7.68 -18.83
C ILE A 274 -13.72 6.19 -18.81
N THR A 275 -12.87 5.73 -19.71
CA THR A 275 -12.37 4.35 -19.75
C THR A 275 -11.61 4.02 -18.45
N VAL A 276 -10.70 4.87 -18.02
CA VAL A 276 -9.94 4.69 -16.76
C VAL A 276 -10.87 4.71 -15.54
N PHE A 277 -11.87 5.61 -15.52
CA PHE A 277 -12.88 5.61 -14.46
C PHE A 277 -13.67 4.30 -14.41
N GLY A 278 -14.09 3.80 -15.58
CA GLY A 278 -14.79 2.51 -15.69
C GLY A 278 -13.95 1.36 -15.12
N ILE A 279 -12.64 1.36 -15.37
CA ILE A 279 -11.72 0.36 -14.81
C ILE A 279 -11.58 0.51 -13.29
N ILE A 280 -11.47 1.73 -12.78
CA ILE A 280 -11.45 1.97 -11.33
C ILE A 280 -12.70 1.37 -10.67
N VAL A 281 -13.89 1.64 -11.21
CA VAL A 281 -15.14 1.10 -10.67
C VAL A 281 -15.20 -0.42 -10.81
N PHE A 282 -14.82 -0.97 -11.96
CA PHE A 282 -14.83 -2.41 -12.20
C PHE A 282 -13.89 -3.15 -11.23
N VAL A 283 -12.67 -2.67 -11.08
CA VAL A 283 -11.69 -3.26 -10.14
C VAL A 283 -12.15 -3.10 -8.69
N ALA A 284 -12.80 -1.98 -8.34
CA ALA A 284 -13.38 -1.78 -7.02
C ALA A 284 -14.45 -2.85 -6.67
N ILE A 285 -15.29 -3.19 -7.64
CA ILE A 285 -16.29 -4.28 -7.49
C ILE A 285 -15.60 -5.63 -7.33
N LEU A 286 -14.60 -5.93 -8.18
CA LEU A 286 -13.83 -7.17 -8.08
C LEU A 286 -13.09 -7.30 -6.75
N ASN A 287 -12.65 -6.19 -6.18
CA ASN A 287 -11.94 -6.18 -4.89
C ASN A 287 -12.81 -6.66 -3.71
N LEU A 288 -14.11 -6.59 -3.83
CA LEU A 288 -15.02 -7.19 -2.84
C LEU A 288 -14.87 -8.72 -2.77
N LEU A 289 -14.43 -9.36 -3.86
CA LEU A 289 -14.30 -10.81 -3.99
C LEU A 289 -12.85 -11.29 -3.86
N ILE A 290 -11.89 -10.54 -4.41
CA ILE A 290 -10.46 -10.90 -4.45
C ILE A 290 -9.67 -9.78 -3.80
N THR A 291 -9.20 -9.98 -2.58
CA THR A 291 -8.55 -8.94 -1.76
C THR A 291 -7.05 -8.88 -1.90
N SER A 292 -6.40 -9.98 -2.29
CA SER A 292 -4.95 -9.98 -2.50
C SER A 292 -4.58 -9.15 -3.73
N ALA A 293 -3.87 -8.04 -3.53
CA ALA A 293 -3.43 -7.14 -4.58
C ALA A 293 -2.55 -7.85 -5.63
N SER A 294 -1.56 -8.61 -5.18
CA SER A 294 -0.66 -9.35 -6.08
C SER A 294 -1.39 -10.45 -6.86
N ALA A 295 -2.24 -11.25 -6.20
CA ALA A 295 -3.03 -12.29 -6.86
C ALA A 295 -3.98 -11.70 -7.91
N LYS A 296 -4.68 -10.64 -7.54
CA LYS A 296 -5.62 -9.95 -8.44
C LYS A 296 -4.89 -9.32 -9.62
N TRP A 297 -3.80 -8.60 -9.38
CA TRP A 297 -3.07 -7.93 -10.45
C TRP A 297 -2.36 -8.91 -11.39
N SER A 298 -1.88 -10.06 -10.90
CA SER A 298 -1.33 -11.11 -11.78
C SER A 298 -2.33 -11.65 -12.79
N ILE A 299 -3.63 -11.62 -12.47
CA ILE A 299 -4.72 -12.04 -13.37
C ILE A 299 -5.17 -10.88 -14.26
N LEU A 300 -5.30 -9.68 -13.70
CA LEU A 300 -5.86 -8.54 -14.42
C LEU A 300 -4.85 -7.82 -15.32
N ALA A 301 -3.57 -7.77 -14.93
CA ALA A 301 -2.54 -7.07 -15.71
C ALA A 301 -2.43 -7.61 -17.14
N PRO A 302 -2.31 -8.94 -17.39
CA PRO A 302 -2.21 -9.47 -18.76
C PRO A 302 -3.44 -9.21 -19.62
N ILE A 303 -4.56 -8.83 -19.02
CA ILE A 303 -5.80 -8.48 -19.72
C ILE A 303 -5.87 -6.97 -19.95
N PHE A 304 -5.82 -6.18 -18.87
CA PHE A 304 -6.06 -4.74 -18.96
C PHE A 304 -4.89 -3.96 -19.56
N VAL A 305 -3.67 -4.31 -19.22
CA VAL A 305 -2.51 -3.55 -19.71
C VAL A 305 -2.40 -3.60 -21.23
N PRO A 306 -2.39 -4.78 -21.89
CA PRO A 306 -2.34 -4.86 -23.36
C PRO A 306 -3.57 -4.22 -24.03
N MET A 307 -4.76 -4.45 -23.48
CA MET A 307 -6.00 -3.88 -23.99
C MET A 307 -5.97 -2.36 -23.99
N LEU A 308 -5.53 -1.74 -22.89
CA LEU A 308 -5.47 -0.29 -22.74
C LEU A 308 -4.32 0.34 -23.52
N MET A 309 -3.18 -0.33 -23.64
CA MET A 309 -2.11 0.07 -24.56
C MET A 309 -2.60 0.14 -26.00
N SER A 310 -3.43 -0.80 -26.42
CA SER A 310 -4.01 -0.82 -27.79
C SER A 310 -4.95 0.35 -28.08
N VAL A 311 -5.43 1.05 -27.06
CA VAL A 311 -6.23 2.28 -27.18
C VAL A 311 -5.46 3.55 -26.72
N GLY A 312 -4.14 3.45 -26.58
CA GLY A 312 -3.27 4.57 -26.32
C GLY A 312 -3.09 4.96 -24.84
N ILE A 313 -3.50 4.10 -23.90
CA ILE A 313 -3.35 4.32 -22.45
C ILE A 313 -2.08 3.62 -21.95
N ALA A 314 -1.25 4.31 -21.20
CA ALA A 314 0.00 3.77 -20.70
C ALA A 314 -0.18 2.72 -19.58
N PRO A 315 0.73 1.72 -19.50
CA PRO A 315 0.73 0.72 -18.44
C PRO A 315 0.77 1.31 -17.02
N GLU A 316 1.52 2.39 -16.83
CA GLU A 316 1.68 3.07 -15.55
C GLU A 316 0.37 3.69 -15.06
N LEU A 317 -0.43 4.24 -15.96
CA LEU A 317 -1.76 4.78 -15.65
C LEU A 317 -2.73 3.64 -15.33
N THR A 318 -2.65 2.54 -16.05
CA THR A 318 -3.44 1.33 -15.78
C THR A 318 -3.13 0.78 -14.38
N GLN A 319 -1.87 0.75 -14.02
CA GLN A 319 -1.42 0.30 -12.68
C GLN A 319 -1.93 1.21 -11.56
N VAL A 320 -1.87 2.54 -11.73
CA VAL A 320 -2.42 3.48 -10.75
C VAL A 320 -3.93 3.31 -10.59
N ALA A 321 -4.68 3.15 -11.69
CA ALA A 321 -6.12 2.92 -11.63
C ALA A 321 -6.47 1.66 -10.82
N PHE A 322 -5.72 0.58 -11.01
CA PHE A 322 -5.82 -0.62 -10.19
C PHE A 322 -5.53 -0.33 -8.71
N ARG A 323 -4.43 0.35 -8.40
CA ARG A 323 -4.01 0.65 -7.02
C ARG A 323 -5.04 1.50 -6.25
N ILE A 324 -5.66 2.47 -6.92
CA ILE A 324 -6.73 3.30 -6.33
C ILE A 324 -7.89 2.44 -5.86
N SER A 325 -8.35 1.55 -6.72
CA SER A 325 -9.50 0.67 -6.43
C SER A 325 -9.18 -0.32 -5.32
N ASP A 326 -8.00 -0.93 -5.39
CA ASP A 326 -7.52 -1.88 -4.40
C ASP A 326 -7.42 -1.24 -3.01
N SER A 327 -6.79 -0.08 -2.94
CA SER A 327 -6.62 0.70 -1.72
C SER A 327 -7.96 1.05 -1.06
N ALA A 328 -8.88 1.61 -1.82
CA ALA A 328 -10.13 2.12 -1.27
C ALA A 328 -11.06 1.03 -0.73
N VAL A 329 -11.11 -0.14 -1.35
CA VAL A 329 -12.10 -1.18 -1.06
C VAL A 329 -11.59 -2.23 -0.05
N ASN A 330 -10.28 -2.39 0.10
CA ASN A 330 -9.70 -3.38 1.03
C ASN A 330 -10.21 -3.23 2.46
N VAL A 331 -10.52 -2.03 2.91
CA VAL A 331 -11.01 -1.76 4.26
C VAL A 331 -12.45 -2.19 4.51
N CYS A 332 -13.26 -2.35 3.46
CA CYS A 332 -14.70 -2.65 3.60
C CYS A 332 -15.03 -4.12 3.36
N THR A 333 -14.18 -4.86 2.68
CA THR A 333 -14.46 -6.23 2.29
C THR A 333 -14.20 -7.23 3.42
N PRO A 334 -15.18 -8.09 3.76
CA PRO A 334 -14.99 -9.13 4.78
C PRO A 334 -14.05 -10.27 4.35
N MET A 335 -13.70 -10.32 3.06
CA MET A 335 -12.76 -11.31 2.52
C MET A 335 -11.30 -10.96 2.83
N PHE A 336 -11.02 -9.77 3.39
CA PHE A 336 -9.68 -9.34 3.75
C PHE A 336 -9.09 -10.21 4.87
N ALA A 337 -7.86 -10.68 4.69
CA ALA A 337 -7.25 -11.69 5.55
C ALA A 337 -7.23 -11.33 7.06
N PHE A 338 -7.02 -10.04 7.39
CA PHE A 338 -6.99 -9.57 8.78
C PHE A 338 -8.37 -9.14 9.31
N TYR A 339 -9.43 -9.24 8.52
CA TYR A 339 -10.76 -8.79 8.93
C TYR A 339 -11.29 -9.48 10.20
N PRO A 340 -11.13 -10.81 10.37
CA PRO A 340 -11.51 -11.49 11.61
C PRO A 340 -10.75 -10.99 12.84
N LEU A 341 -9.46 -10.70 12.69
CA LEU A 341 -8.61 -10.16 13.75
C LEU A 341 -9.10 -8.77 14.20
N ILE A 342 -9.46 -7.93 13.24
CA ILE A 342 -9.98 -6.58 13.52
C ILE A 342 -11.32 -6.66 14.25
N ILE A 343 -12.18 -7.60 13.88
CA ILE A 343 -13.44 -7.86 14.60
C ILE A 343 -13.16 -8.23 16.07
N ILE A 344 -12.17 -9.08 16.32
CA ILE A 344 -11.77 -9.47 17.70
C ILE A 344 -11.33 -8.23 18.49
N TYR A 345 -10.55 -7.33 17.90
CA TYR A 345 -10.16 -6.06 18.56
C TYR A 345 -11.37 -5.17 18.87
N CYS A 346 -12.34 -5.09 17.96
CA CYS A 346 -13.57 -4.35 18.22
C CYS A 346 -14.42 -5.00 19.33
N GLN A 347 -14.46 -6.36 19.39
CA GLN A 347 -15.23 -7.11 20.40
C GLN A 347 -14.71 -6.93 21.82
N LYS A 348 -13.46 -6.52 22.03
CA LYS A 348 -12.95 -6.11 23.35
C LYS A 348 -13.74 -4.94 23.95
N TYR A 349 -14.28 -4.07 23.11
CA TYR A 349 -14.98 -2.85 23.52
C TYR A 349 -16.49 -2.91 23.29
N TYR A 350 -16.92 -3.69 22.30
CA TYR A 350 -18.31 -3.92 21.96
C TYR A 350 -18.51 -5.36 21.48
N LYS A 351 -18.93 -6.25 22.38
CA LYS A 351 -19.05 -7.71 22.15
C LYS A 351 -19.96 -8.08 20.97
N LYS A 352 -20.93 -7.24 20.62
CA LYS A 352 -21.86 -7.48 19.50
C LYS A 352 -21.26 -7.14 18.13
N THR A 353 -19.99 -6.70 18.06
CA THR A 353 -19.34 -6.41 16.78
C THR A 353 -19.24 -7.67 15.94
N GLY A 354 -19.76 -7.61 14.74
CA GLY A 354 -19.64 -8.63 13.70
C GLY A 354 -19.18 -8.05 12.38
N VAL A 355 -19.16 -8.90 11.34
CA VAL A 355 -18.80 -8.52 9.98
C VAL A 355 -19.59 -7.28 9.51
N GLY A 356 -20.92 -7.30 9.70
CA GLY A 356 -21.78 -6.17 9.27
C GLY A 356 -21.46 -4.85 9.97
N THR A 357 -21.12 -4.91 11.28
CA THR A 357 -20.74 -3.72 12.05
C THR A 357 -19.44 -3.12 11.51
N LEU A 358 -18.41 -3.95 11.30
CA LEU A 358 -17.14 -3.49 10.78
C LEU A 358 -17.26 -2.98 9.34
N SER A 359 -18.00 -3.67 8.46
CA SER A 359 -18.24 -3.20 7.09
C SER A 359 -18.99 -1.86 7.06
N SER A 360 -20.01 -1.69 7.91
CA SER A 360 -20.72 -0.43 8.04
C SER A 360 -19.83 0.71 8.56
N LEU A 361 -18.92 0.39 9.48
CA LEU A 361 -17.94 1.32 10.02
C LEU A 361 -16.93 1.79 8.95
N MET A 362 -16.52 0.89 8.06
CA MET A 362 -15.51 1.16 7.04
C MET A 362 -16.05 1.69 5.72
N LEU A 363 -17.34 1.53 5.45
CA LEU A 363 -17.96 2.00 4.20
C LEU A 363 -17.75 3.50 3.91
N PRO A 364 -17.88 4.41 4.89
CA PRO A 364 -17.60 5.84 4.66
C PRO A 364 -16.16 6.09 4.22
N TYR A 365 -15.19 5.35 4.79
CA TYR A 365 -13.78 5.45 4.36
C TYR A 365 -13.59 4.96 2.94
N THR A 366 -14.19 3.83 2.58
CA THR A 366 -14.13 3.28 1.21
C THR A 366 -14.60 4.31 0.18
N ILE A 367 -15.77 4.91 0.40
CA ILE A 367 -16.32 5.92 -0.51
C ILE A 367 -15.41 7.15 -0.56
N ALA A 368 -15.00 7.65 0.59
CA ALA A 368 -14.16 8.84 0.69
C ALA A 368 -12.79 8.64 0.03
N LEU A 369 -12.15 7.49 0.26
CA LEU A 369 -10.87 7.14 -0.35
C LEU A 369 -10.98 6.97 -1.87
N LEU A 370 -12.01 6.25 -2.33
CA LEU A 370 -12.21 6.03 -3.77
C LEU A 370 -12.41 7.36 -4.51
N VAL A 371 -13.24 8.24 -3.97
CA VAL A 371 -13.47 9.57 -4.54
C VAL A 371 -12.20 10.42 -4.50
N THR A 372 -11.55 10.49 -3.34
CA THR A 372 -10.35 11.33 -3.15
C THR A 372 -9.21 10.90 -4.07
N LEU A 373 -8.91 9.61 -4.13
CA LEU A 373 -7.82 9.09 -4.97
C LEU A 373 -8.14 9.23 -6.47
N THR A 374 -9.41 9.00 -6.85
CA THR A 374 -9.85 9.20 -8.24
C THR A 374 -9.73 10.68 -8.63
N VAL A 375 -10.23 11.59 -7.83
CA VAL A 375 -10.10 13.04 -8.08
C VAL A 375 -8.63 13.45 -8.16
N LEU A 376 -7.78 12.96 -7.25
CA LEU A 376 -6.35 13.24 -7.29
C LEU A 376 -5.71 12.75 -8.59
N LEU A 377 -6.08 11.56 -9.07
CA LEU A 377 -5.57 11.04 -10.35
C LEU A 377 -5.93 11.96 -11.51
N TYR A 378 -7.17 12.46 -11.57
CA TYR A 378 -7.57 13.40 -12.62
C TYR A 378 -6.91 14.77 -12.50
N VAL A 379 -6.66 15.25 -11.28
CA VAL A 379 -5.89 16.47 -11.05
C VAL A 379 -4.46 16.30 -11.59
N PHE A 380 -3.80 15.18 -11.28
CA PHE A 380 -2.47 14.84 -11.81
C PHE A 380 -2.48 14.79 -13.33
N TRP A 381 -3.47 14.10 -13.90
CA TRP A 381 -3.61 13.95 -15.36
C TRP A 381 -3.86 15.29 -16.06
N PHE A 382 -4.76 16.10 -15.52
CA PHE A 382 -5.10 17.40 -16.08
C PHE A 382 -3.90 18.40 -16.02
N LEU A 383 -3.16 18.36 -14.92
CA LEU A 383 -1.98 19.23 -14.74
C LEU A 383 -0.73 18.67 -15.43
N GLY A 384 -0.78 17.47 -16.00
CA GLY A 384 0.37 16.83 -16.63
C GLY A 384 1.50 16.46 -15.65
N ILE A 385 1.17 16.30 -14.35
CA ILE A 385 2.17 15.92 -13.33
C ILE A 385 2.52 14.45 -13.54
N PRO A 386 3.81 14.07 -13.67
CA PRO A 386 4.18 12.67 -13.86
C PRO A 386 3.74 11.81 -12.67
N LEU A 387 3.24 10.60 -12.96
CA LEU A 387 2.78 9.65 -11.92
C LEU A 387 3.92 9.16 -11.03
N GLY A 388 5.12 9.14 -11.57
CA GLY A 388 6.35 8.72 -10.91
C GLY A 388 7.52 8.78 -11.88
N PHE A 389 8.60 8.08 -11.55
CA PHE A 389 9.76 7.98 -12.45
C PHE A 389 9.37 7.24 -13.73
N GLN A 390 9.54 7.90 -14.87
CA GLN A 390 9.08 7.41 -16.19
C GLN A 390 7.58 7.10 -16.25
N GLY A 391 6.78 7.59 -15.31
CA GLY A 391 5.33 7.39 -15.27
C GLY A 391 4.62 8.18 -16.36
N ALA A 392 4.00 7.47 -17.29
CA ALA A 392 3.31 8.04 -18.45
C ALA A 392 1.78 7.90 -18.34
N TYR A 393 1.07 8.73 -19.11
CA TYR A 393 -0.38 8.63 -19.28
C TYR A 393 -0.77 8.01 -20.62
N ILE A 394 0.05 8.19 -21.64
CA ILE A 394 -0.22 7.87 -23.03
C ILE A 394 0.80 6.84 -23.53
N TYR A 395 0.33 5.89 -24.33
CA TYR A 395 1.14 4.94 -25.06
C TYR A 395 0.89 5.11 -26.58
N PRO A 396 1.93 5.08 -27.45
CA PRO A 396 3.37 5.07 -27.07
C PRO A 396 3.78 6.36 -26.33
N ARG A 397 4.84 6.26 -25.54
CA ARG A 397 5.37 7.44 -24.85
C ARG A 397 5.77 8.49 -25.86
N PRO A 398 5.41 9.77 -25.68
CA PRO A 398 5.95 10.84 -26.51
C PRO A 398 7.48 10.85 -26.36
N MET A 399 8.19 10.95 -27.51
CA MET A 399 9.65 11.06 -27.55
C MET A 399 10.12 12.39 -26.95
#